data_c62d5be8d499dec9d8f945988fccf5d8
#
_entry.id   c62d5be8d499dec9d8f945988fccf5d8
#
_cell.length_a   1.000
_cell.length_b   1.000
_cell.length_c   1.000
_cell.angle_alpha   90.00
_cell.angle_beta   90.00
_cell.angle_gamma   90.00
#
_symmetry.space_group_name_H-M   'P 1'
#
loop_
_entity.id
_entity.type
_entity.pdbx_description
1 polymer ?
#
loop_
_entity_poly.entity_id
_entity_poly.type
_entity_poly.pdbx_seq_one_letter_code
_entity_poly.pdbx_strand_id
1 'polypeptide(L)' 'KYSGEFISLYDHLGHAAGGKLGQKVAYAAIRSGVKHQVKELKTSYYEGEIYTYPSEFLTEYFKNK' A
#
# COMPACT_ATOMS: atom_id res chain seq x y z
N LYS A 1 16.36 2.42 1.66
CA LYS A 1 15.85 3.10 2.82
C LYS A 1 14.84 2.27 3.59
N TYR A 2 13.80 1.86 2.94
CA TYR A 2 12.82 0.98 3.55
C TYR A 2 13.17 -0.46 3.15
N SER A 3 13.65 -1.22 4.09
CA SER A 3 14.08 -2.58 3.81
C SER A 3 13.09 -3.62 4.33
N GLY A 4 11.95 -3.17 4.82
CA GLY A 4 10.97 -4.07 5.36
C GLY A 4 10.17 -4.78 4.29
N GLU A 5 9.23 -5.55 4.75
CA GLU A 5 8.34 -6.30 3.90
C GLU A 5 7.39 -5.37 3.16
N PHE A 6 7.06 -5.74 1.93
CA PHE A 6 6.05 -5.01 1.17
C PHE A 6 4.70 -5.64 1.42
N ILE A 7 3.74 -4.82 1.82
CA ILE A 7 2.38 -5.29 2.08
C ILE A 7 1.40 -4.36 1.40
N SER A 8 0.21 -4.87 1.15
CA SER A 8 -0.84 -4.06 0.56
C SER A 8 -1.53 -3.21 1.61
N LEU A 9 -2.27 -2.21 1.13
CA LEU A 9 -3.07 -1.41 2.05
C LEU A 9 -4.10 -2.25 2.77
N TYR A 10 -4.67 -3.22 2.07
CA TYR A 10 -5.63 -4.11 2.68
C TYR A 10 -5.02 -4.85 3.87
N ASP A 11 -3.79 -5.36 3.68
CA ASP A 11 -3.11 -6.09 4.75
C ASP A 11 -2.81 -5.19 5.94
N HIS A 12 -2.45 -3.94 5.67
CA HIS A 12 -2.12 -3.02 6.74
C HIS A 12 -3.36 -2.61 7.53
N LEU A 13 -4.43 -2.31 6.81
CA LEU A 13 -5.64 -1.79 7.44
C LEU A 13 -6.57 -2.88 7.96
N GLY A 14 -6.50 -4.05 7.37
CA GLY A 14 -7.43 -5.10 7.70
C GLY A 14 -8.75 -5.01 6.97
N HIS A 15 -8.86 -4.05 6.06
CA HIS A 15 -10.06 -3.89 5.25
C HIS A 15 -9.72 -3.08 4.00
N ALA A 16 -10.65 -3.04 3.07
CA ALA A 16 -10.43 -2.32 1.81
C ALA A 16 -10.27 -0.82 2.08
N ALA A 17 -9.27 -0.23 1.44
CA ALA A 17 -8.96 1.17 1.67
C ALA A 17 -9.85 2.11 0.86
N GLY A 18 -10.35 1.65 -0.27
CA GLY A 18 -11.09 2.52 -1.15
C GLY A 18 -10.18 3.30 -2.08
N GLY A 19 -10.80 3.87 -3.13
CA GLY A 19 -10.02 4.52 -4.16
C GLY A 19 -9.32 5.78 -3.69
N LYS A 20 -10.01 6.58 -2.89
CA LYS A 20 -9.44 7.85 -2.48
C LYS A 20 -8.23 7.67 -1.59
N LEU A 21 -8.31 6.77 -0.62
CA LEU A 21 -7.18 6.54 0.27
C LEU A 21 -6.03 5.93 -0.51
N GLY A 22 -6.34 5.02 -1.43
CA GLY A 22 -5.32 4.42 -2.25
C GLY A 22 -4.54 5.46 -3.04
N GLN A 23 -5.25 6.43 -3.62
CA GLN A 23 -4.59 7.49 -4.37
C GLN A 23 -3.71 8.34 -3.48
N LYS A 24 -4.19 8.66 -2.29
CA LYS A 24 -3.40 9.48 -1.36
C LYS A 24 -2.11 8.78 -0.96
N VAL A 25 -2.19 7.49 -0.69
CA VAL A 25 -1.01 6.74 -0.31
C VAL A 25 -0.04 6.66 -1.48
N ALA A 26 -0.56 6.45 -2.69
CA ALA A 26 0.30 6.40 -3.87
C ALA A 26 1.03 7.72 -4.07
N TYR A 27 0.33 8.83 -3.93
CA TYR A 27 0.96 10.14 -4.04
C TYR A 27 2.03 10.32 -2.98
N ALA A 28 1.73 9.95 -1.75
CA ALA A 28 2.70 10.10 -0.67
C ALA A 28 3.94 9.27 -0.94
N ALA A 29 3.76 8.07 -1.47
CA ALA A 29 4.90 7.22 -1.80
C ALA A 29 5.77 7.85 -2.86
N ILE A 30 5.14 8.40 -3.90
CA ILE A 30 5.89 9.03 -4.98
C ILE A 30 6.67 10.23 -4.45
N ARG A 31 6.03 11.04 -3.64
CA ARG A 31 6.67 12.25 -3.12
C ARG A 31 7.80 11.92 -2.16
N SER A 32 7.70 10.81 -1.48
CA SER A 32 8.74 10.38 -0.55
C SER A 32 9.84 9.59 -1.21
N GLY A 33 9.72 9.34 -2.51
CA GLY A 33 10.72 8.54 -3.20
C GLY A 33 10.62 7.06 -2.89
N VAL A 34 9.49 6.62 -2.39
CA VAL A 34 9.27 5.22 -2.07
C VAL A 34 8.70 4.51 -3.28
N LYS A 35 9.31 3.41 -3.65
CA LYS A 35 8.82 2.64 -4.79
C LYS A 35 7.84 1.59 -4.31
N HIS A 36 6.67 1.58 -4.92
CA HIS A 36 5.71 0.53 -4.66
C HIS A 36 5.99 -0.66 -5.57
N GLN A 37 5.46 -1.81 -5.21
CA GLN A 37 5.55 -2.99 -6.04
C GLN A 37 4.15 -3.44 -6.40
N VAL A 38 4.00 -3.91 -7.62
CA VAL A 38 2.72 -4.43 -8.09
C VAL A 38 2.72 -5.93 -7.87
N LYS A 39 1.65 -6.42 -7.27
CA LYS A 39 1.52 -7.83 -6.98
C LYS A 39 0.20 -8.32 -7.54
N GLU A 40 0.22 -9.50 -8.13
CA GLU A 40 -0.99 -10.09 -8.68
C GLU A 40 -1.76 -10.77 -7.57
N LEU A 41 -3.03 -10.45 -7.45
CA LEU A 41 -3.90 -11.03 -6.45
C LEU A 41 -5.06 -11.74 -7.13
N LYS A 42 -5.32 -12.96 -6.71
CA LYS A 42 -6.37 -13.75 -7.30
C LYS A 42 -7.13 -14.46 -6.20
N THR A 43 -8.33 -14.01 -5.94
CA THR A 43 -9.20 -14.62 -4.95
C THR A 43 -10.53 -14.95 -5.60
N SER A 44 -11.43 -15.57 -4.82
CA SER A 44 -12.72 -15.93 -5.36
C SER A 44 -13.59 -14.72 -5.67
N TYR A 45 -13.29 -13.57 -5.12
CA TYR A 45 -14.08 -12.35 -5.35
C TYR A 45 -13.27 -11.17 -5.83
N TYR A 46 -11.98 -11.35 -6.09
CA TYR A 46 -11.16 -10.29 -6.64
C TYR A 46 -10.05 -10.89 -7.48
N GLU A 47 -9.82 -10.30 -8.62
CA GLU A 47 -8.75 -10.73 -9.51
C GLU A 47 -8.16 -9.49 -10.17
N GLY A 48 -6.85 -9.30 -10.00
CA GLY A 48 -6.19 -8.16 -10.57
C GLY A 48 -4.89 -7.87 -9.87
N GLU A 49 -4.38 -6.67 -10.11
CA GLU A 49 -3.12 -6.24 -9.54
C GLU A 49 -3.36 -5.30 -8.38
N ILE A 50 -2.55 -5.46 -7.35
CA ILE A 50 -2.59 -4.56 -6.20
C ILE A 50 -1.22 -3.96 -6.01
N TYR A 51 -1.21 -2.76 -5.44
CA TYR A 51 0.02 -2.08 -5.11
C TYR A 51 0.40 -2.41 -3.68
N THR A 52 1.68 -2.68 -3.48
CA THR A 52 2.21 -2.94 -2.15
C THR A 52 3.26 -1.91 -1.83
N TYR A 53 3.39 -1.60 -0.56
CA TYR A 53 4.32 -0.59 -0.07
C TYR A 53 5.11 -1.16 1.10
N PRO A 54 6.30 -0.60 1.39
CA PRO A 54 7.02 -1.04 2.57
C PRO A 54 6.17 -0.85 3.81
N SER A 55 6.16 -1.86 4.67
CA SER A 55 5.31 -1.78 5.85
C SER A 55 5.69 -0.59 6.73
N GLU A 56 6.98 -0.27 6.79
CA GLU A 56 7.43 0.89 7.55
C GLU A 56 6.84 2.18 7.02
N PHE A 57 6.79 2.29 5.68
CA PHE A 57 6.22 3.48 5.08
C PHE A 57 4.75 3.64 5.45
N LEU A 58 4.00 2.55 5.39
CA LEU A 58 2.59 2.61 5.72
C LEU A 58 2.38 2.94 7.19
N THR A 59 3.20 2.36 8.05
CA THR A 59 3.10 2.65 9.48
C THR A 59 3.31 4.12 9.75
N GLU A 60 4.33 4.71 9.13
CA GLU A 60 4.61 6.12 9.34
C GLU A 60 3.52 7.00 8.72
N TYR A 61 3.04 6.61 7.55
CA TYR A 61 2.03 7.41 6.88
C TYR A 61 0.77 7.53 7.74
N PHE A 62 0.30 6.41 8.27
CA PHE A 62 -0.92 6.42 9.05
C PHE A 62 -0.70 6.92 10.47
N LYS A 63 0.52 6.85 10.93
CA LYS A 63 0.82 7.37 12.26
C LYS A 63 0.74 8.89 12.30
N ASN A 64 1.12 9.53 11.21
CA ASN A 64 1.16 10.98 11.14
C ASN A 64 -0.16 11.61 10.72
N LYS A 65 -1.18 10.81 10.56
CA LYS A 65 -2.49 11.33 10.28
C LYS A 65 -3.32 11.47 11.54
#